data_4ef8a5cc432647beee52cc1cced527d5
#
_entry.id   4ef8a5cc432647beee52cc1cced527d5
#
_cell.length_a   1.000
_cell.length_b   1.000
_cell.length_c   1.000
_cell.angle_alpha   90.00
_cell.angle_beta   90.00
_cell.angle_gamma   90.00
#
_symmetry.space_group_name_H-M   'P 1'
#
loop_
_entity.id
_entity.type
_entity.pdbx_description
1 polymer ?
#
loop_
_entity_poly.entity_id
_entity_poly.type
_entity_poly.pdbx_seq_one_letter_code
_entity_poly.pdbx_strand_id
1 'polypeptide(L)'
;VAAAIVRGGRVLAARRTTPPEAAGRWELPGGKCEPGEPPTAALEREIAEELGCDIEVTTWLEGAAPIGETHELRAALARLTRGEPEPTEHDEVRWLAPDELDTVDWLEPDRPFLPELRFALEHAASLARGGNGTRRVIVFDEDDARAVEQRLRGDGFDAEVVRERLQGEDDDEDHPWAVLTDAPSLVADVLADEFDGWLDEEPEQPAPRAGSPLDLPTAPRRIKRTDA
;
A
#
# COMPACT_ATOMS: atom_id res chain seq x y z
N VAL A 1 -1.13 21.92 -7.74
CA VAL A 1 -0.85 20.63 -7.07
C VAL A 1 -2.10 19.77 -7.03
N ALA A 2 -1.96 18.44 -7.06
CA ALA A 2 -3.08 17.50 -7.01
C ALA A 2 -2.79 16.35 -6.04
N ALA A 3 -3.82 15.84 -5.36
CA ALA A 3 -3.73 14.76 -4.39
C ALA A 3 -4.31 13.45 -4.94
N ALA A 4 -3.48 12.46 -5.13
CA ALA A 4 -3.91 11.08 -5.24
C ALA A 4 -4.16 10.53 -3.83
N ILE A 5 -5.34 10.82 -3.29
CA ILE A 5 -5.74 10.36 -1.95
C ILE A 5 -6.07 8.87 -2.03
N VAL A 6 -5.32 8.05 -1.28
CA VAL A 6 -5.45 6.58 -1.31
C VAL A 6 -6.10 6.06 -0.04
N ARG A 7 -7.08 5.15 -0.20
CA ARG A 7 -7.71 4.41 0.88
C ARG A 7 -8.13 3.02 0.40
N GLY A 8 -7.69 1.98 1.08
CA GLY A 8 -8.07 0.59 0.76
C GLY A 8 -7.74 0.15 -0.66
N GLY A 9 -6.58 0.59 -1.21
CA GLY A 9 -6.15 0.26 -2.57
C GLY A 9 -6.94 0.97 -3.68
N ARG A 10 -7.65 2.05 -3.34
CA ARG A 10 -8.42 2.89 -4.26
C ARG A 10 -7.97 4.33 -4.15
N VAL A 11 -8.05 5.08 -5.25
CA VAL A 11 -7.80 6.53 -5.28
C VAL A 11 -9.10 7.29 -5.39
N LEU A 12 -9.17 8.46 -4.75
CA LEU A 12 -10.27 9.39 -4.88
C LEU A 12 -10.11 10.20 -6.17
N ALA A 13 -11.15 10.16 -7.00
CA ALA A 13 -11.30 11.02 -8.15
C ALA A 13 -12.48 11.98 -7.91
N ALA A 14 -12.37 13.22 -8.37
CA ALA A 14 -13.39 14.25 -8.26
C ALA A 14 -13.86 14.70 -9.65
N ARG A 15 -15.17 14.92 -9.82
CA ARG A 15 -15.74 15.34 -11.11
C ARG A 15 -16.01 16.83 -11.11
N ARG A 16 -15.40 17.52 -12.07
CA ARG A 16 -15.53 18.97 -12.22
C ARG A 16 -16.91 19.42 -12.71
N THR A 17 -17.33 20.55 -12.20
CA THR A 17 -18.54 21.28 -12.67
C THR A 17 -18.17 22.48 -13.52
N THR A 18 -16.99 23.04 -13.34
CA THR A 18 -16.48 24.25 -13.99
C THR A 18 -14.99 24.09 -14.35
N PRO A 19 -14.47 24.83 -15.34
CA PRO A 19 -15.21 25.62 -16.34
C PRO A 19 -15.98 24.69 -17.31
N PRO A 20 -16.84 25.21 -18.21
CA PRO A 20 -17.66 24.38 -19.10
C PRO A 20 -16.87 23.37 -19.92
N GLU A 21 -15.62 23.68 -20.29
CA GLU A 21 -14.74 22.81 -21.07
C GLU A 21 -14.24 21.60 -20.26
N ALA A 22 -14.23 21.70 -18.94
CA ALA A 22 -13.81 20.66 -18.03
C ALA A 22 -14.99 19.95 -17.33
N ALA A 23 -16.19 20.50 -17.45
CA ALA A 23 -17.39 19.99 -16.79
C ALA A 23 -17.68 18.54 -17.19
N GLY A 24 -17.92 17.69 -16.17
CA GLY A 24 -18.17 16.26 -16.33
C GLY A 24 -16.91 15.40 -16.46
N ARG A 25 -15.72 16.00 -16.55
CA ARG A 25 -14.44 15.29 -16.55
C ARG A 25 -13.91 15.14 -15.13
N TRP A 26 -13.03 14.16 -14.96
CA TRP A 26 -12.47 13.75 -13.67
C TRP A 26 -11.04 14.24 -13.49
N GLU A 27 -10.68 14.51 -12.28
CA GLU A 27 -9.34 14.94 -11.88
C GLU A 27 -8.94 14.37 -10.51
N LEU A 28 -7.67 14.43 -10.21
CA LEU A 28 -7.18 14.35 -8.85
C LEU A 28 -7.48 15.69 -8.16
N PRO A 29 -8.17 15.71 -7.00
CA PRO A 29 -8.54 16.96 -6.33
C PRO A 29 -7.31 17.74 -5.91
N GLY A 30 -7.40 19.05 -5.89
CA GLY A 30 -6.30 19.95 -5.53
C GLY A 30 -6.41 21.30 -6.20
N GLY A 31 -5.42 22.16 -6.01
CA GLY A 31 -5.50 23.53 -6.46
C GLY A 31 -4.16 24.21 -6.68
N LYS A 32 -4.10 25.50 -6.46
CA LYS A 32 -2.94 26.34 -6.75
C LYS A 32 -2.14 26.63 -5.49
N CYS A 33 -0.82 26.57 -5.59
CA CYS A 33 0.04 27.13 -4.55
C CYS A 33 -0.09 28.65 -4.52
N GLU A 34 -0.20 29.22 -3.34
CA GLU A 34 -0.10 30.64 -3.13
C GLU A 34 1.38 31.10 -3.19
N PRO A 35 1.66 32.38 -3.45
CA PRO A 35 3.03 32.89 -3.49
C PRO A 35 3.79 32.62 -2.19
N GLY A 36 4.85 31.80 -2.27
CA GLY A 36 5.67 31.43 -1.13
C GLY A 36 5.14 30.27 -0.28
N GLU A 37 4.02 29.68 -0.65
CA GLU A 37 3.46 28.52 0.01
C GLU A 37 4.18 27.23 -0.43
N PRO A 38 4.60 26.37 0.52
CA PRO A 38 5.14 25.05 0.18
C PRO A 38 4.08 24.18 -0.53
N PRO A 39 4.42 23.41 -1.58
CA PRO A 39 3.46 22.60 -2.31
C PRO A 39 2.65 21.61 -1.46
N THR A 40 3.26 21.04 -0.41
CA THR A 40 2.57 20.14 0.53
C THR A 40 1.51 20.89 1.32
N ALA A 41 1.83 22.06 1.86
CA ALA A 41 0.89 22.88 2.62
C ALA A 41 -0.28 23.37 1.74
N ALA A 42 0.02 23.76 0.49
CA ALA A 42 -0.99 24.14 -0.49
C ALA A 42 -1.98 22.98 -0.74
N LEU A 43 -1.44 21.76 -0.93
CA LEU A 43 -2.25 20.60 -1.22
C LEU A 43 -3.15 20.24 -0.02
N GLU A 44 -2.63 20.23 1.19
CA GLU A 44 -3.41 19.97 2.41
C GLU A 44 -4.52 21.02 2.62
N ARG A 45 -4.21 22.30 2.37
CA ARG A 45 -5.19 23.39 2.45
C ARG A 45 -6.31 23.25 1.41
N GLU A 46 -5.96 23.02 0.13
CA GLU A 46 -6.92 22.87 -0.96
C GLU A 46 -7.87 21.69 -0.70
N ILE A 47 -7.34 20.56 -0.25
CA ILE A 47 -8.18 19.38 0.06
C ILE A 47 -9.13 19.67 1.24
N ALA A 48 -8.67 20.39 2.26
CA ALA A 48 -9.53 20.78 3.36
C ALA A 48 -10.66 21.73 2.90
N GLU A 49 -10.39 22.64 1.97
CA GLU A 49 -11.36 23.59 1.40
C GLU A 49 -12.34 22.90 0.45
N GLU A 50 -11.86 22.06 -0.48
CA GLU A 50 -12.67 21.43 -1.53
C GLU A 50 -13.45 20.19 -1.07
N LEU A 51 -12.90 19.44 -0.12
CA LEU A 51 -13.45 18.13 0.28
C LEU A 51 -13.77 18.04 1.78
N GLY A 52 -13.47 19.06 2.58
CA GLY A 52 -13.79 19.07 4.02
C GLY A 52 -13.08 18.01 4.85
N CYS A 53 -11.95 17.47 4.36
CA CYS A 53 -11.19 16.44 5.03
C CYS A 53 -9.72 16.81 5.13
N ASP A 54 -8.99 16.15 6.05
CA ASP A 54 -7.55 16.36 6.22
C ASP A 54 -6.79 15.19 5.60
N ILE A 55 -5.68 15.51 4.95
CA ILE A 55 -4.77 14.53 4.35
C ILE A 55 -3.35 14.71 4.89
N GLU A 56 -2.53 13.72 4.67
CA GLU A 56 -1.08 13.77 4.81
C GLU A 56 -0.46 13.35 3.49
N VAL A 57 0.38 14.23 2.93
CA VAL A 57 1.14 13.93 1.72
C VAL A 57 2.27 12.97 2.07
N THR A 58 2.33 11.83 1.37
CA THR A 58 3.34 10.79 1.64
C THR A 58 4.48 10.82 0.64
N THR A 59 4.19 10.94 -0.65
CA THR A 59 5.22 10.92 -1.70
C THR A 59 4.74 11.72 -2.91
N TRP A 60 5.63 12.51 -3.51
CA TRP A 60 5.38 13.16 -4.79
C TRP A 60 5.59 12.17 -5.93
N LEU A 61 4.63 12.12 -6.86
CA LEU A 61 4.76 11.35 -8.09
C LEU A 61 5.79 11.99 -9.02
N GLU A 62 6.37 11.19 -9.89
CA GLU A 62 7.39 11.67 -10.80
C GLU A 62 6.82 12.59 -11.89
N GLY A 63 7.62 13.58 -12.27
CA GLY A 63 7.30 14.49 -13.37
C GLY A 63 6.37 15.63 -12.98
N ALA A 64 5.96 16.35 -14.02
CA ALA A 64 4.98 17.43 -14.00
C ALA A 64 4.25 17.48 -15.33
N ALA A 65 2.99 17.86 -15.31
CA ALA A 65 2.18 18.00 -16.52
C ALA A 65 1.86 19.48 -16.79
N PRO A 66 2.00 19.99 -18.02
CA PRO A 66 1.70 21.37 -18.32
C PRO A 66 0.20 21.68 -18.20
N ILE A 67 -0.12 22.83 -17.59
CA ILE A 67 -1.45 23.43 -17.57
C ILE A 67 -1.39 24.77 -18.29
N GLY A 68 -1.87 24.82 -19.52
CA GLY A 68 -1.74 25.99 -20.37
C GLY A 68 -0.28 26.33 -20.65
N GLU A 69 0.04 27.63 -20.72
CA GLU A 69 1.39 28.10 -21.10
C GLU A 69 2.30 28.44 -19.89
N THR A 70 1.72 28.58 -18.71
CA THR A 70 2.44 29.20 -17.56
C THR A 70 2.41 28.38 -16.27
N HIS A 71 1.65 27.28 -16.23
CA HIS A 71 1.50 26.46 -15.03
C HIS A 71 1.85 25.01 -15.33
N GLU A 72 2.22 24.31 -14.29
CA GLU A 72 2.41 22.85 -14.32
C GLU A 72 1.66 22.21 -13.16
N LEU A 73 1.13 21.01 -13.40
CA LEU A 73 0.57 20.16 -12.37
C LEU A 73 1.66 19.23 -11.82
N ARG A 74 1.73 19.16 -10.51
CA ARG A 74 2.46 18.12 -9.79
C ARG A 74 1.46 17.36 -8.93
N ALA A 75 1.54 16.05 -8.93
CA ALA A 75 0.66 15.19 -8.15
C ALA A 75 1.43 14.50 -7.02
N ALA A 76 0.74 14.22 -5.92
CA ALA A 76 1.32 13.50 -4.79
C ALA A 76 0.37 12.40 -4.30
N LEU A 77 0.92 11.28 -3.87
CA LEU A 77 0.20 10.31 -3.06
C LEU A 77 -0.07 10.90 -1.68
N ALA A 78 -1.29 10.73 -1.20
CA ALA A 78 -1.71 11.18 0.11
C ALA A 78 -2.61 10.16 0.79
N ARG A 79 -2.59 10.14 2.11
CA ARG A 79 -3.51 9.36 2.93
C ARG A 79 -4.51 10.28 3.64
N LEU A 80 -5.73 9.79 3.79
CA LEU A 80 -6.76 10.47 4.58
C LEU A 80 -6.42 10.33 6.06
N THR A 81 -6.35 11.45 6.80
CA THR A 81 -6.06 11.45 8.24
C THR A 81 -7.27 11.74 9.09
N ARG A 82 -8.21 12.56 8.58
CA ARG A 82 -9.45 12.91 9.29
C ARG A 82 -10.57 13.30 8.33
N GLY A 83 -11.79 12.97 8.71
CA GLY A 83 -13.00 13.32 7.95
C GLY A 83 -13.32 12.31 6.85
N GLU A 84 -14.43 12.55 6.15
CA GLU A 84 -14.80 11.86 4.93
C GLU A 84 -14.85 12.90 3.81
N PRO A 85 -14.31 12.59 2.61
CA PRO A 85 -14.32 13.53 1.50
C PRO A 85 -15.76 13.81 1.04
N GLU A 86 -16.20 15.04 1.20
CA GLU A 86 -17.48 15.55 0.71
C GLU A 86 -17.22 16.68 -0.31
N PRO A 87 -17.67 16.54 -1.57
CA PRO A 87 -17.37 17.52 -2.60
C PRO A 87 -18.12 18.83 -2.32
N THR A 88 -17.38 19.95 -2.26
CA THR A 88 -17.96 21.30 -2.13
C THR A 88 -17.98 22.06 -3.47
N GLU A 89 -16.97 21.82 -4.32
CA GLU A 89 -16.83 22.45 -5.64
C GLU A 89 -17.05 21.47 -6.80
N HIS A 90 -16.99 20.17 -6.53
CA HIS A 90 -17.26 19.08 -7.45
C HIS A 90 -18.70 18.56 -7.28
N ASP A 91 -19.26 17.91 -8.28
CA ASP A 91 -20.62 17.33 -8.17
C ASP A 91 -20.60 15.84 -7.79
N GLU A 92 -19.46 15.18 -7.91
CA GLU A 92 -19.30 13.78 -7.54
C GLU A 92 -17.84 13.50 -7.15
N VAL A 93 -17.63 12.65 -6.15
CA VAL A 93 -16.36 12.01 -5.87
C VAL A 93 -16.53 10.51 -5.95
N ARG A 94 -15.47 9.81 -6.38
CA ARG A 94 -15.51 8.35 -6.56
C ARG A 94 -14.19 7.72 -6.17
N TRP A 95 -14.26 6.63 -5.42
CA TRP A 95 -13.11 5.78 -5.12
C TRP A 95 -12.90 4.77 -6.23
N LEU A 96 -11.81 4.90 -6.99
CA LEU A 96 -11.47 4.07 -8.14
C LEU A 96 -10.40 3.05 -7.77
N ALA A 97 -10.63 1.77 -8.11
CA ALA A 97 -9.62 0.73 -8.07
C ALA A 97 -8.65 0.86 -9.27
N PRO A 98 -7.49 0.18 -9.26
CA PRO A 98 -6.53 0.24 -10.36
C PRO A 98 -7.12 -0.06 -11.74
N ASP A 99 -8.00 -1.05 -11.82
CA ASP A 99 -8.70 -1.46 -13.04
C ASP A 99 -9.86 -0.55 -13.44
N GLU A 100 -10.30 0.32 -12.52
CA GLU A 100 -11.36 1.31 -12.77
C GLU A 100 -10.82 2.67 -13.26
N LEU A 101 -9.50 2.92 -13.21
CA LEU A 101 -8.91 4.20 -13.62
C LEU A 101 -9.25 4.61 -15.05
N ASP A 102 -9.39 3.64 -15.96
CA ASP A 102 -9.73 3.91 -17.37
C ASP A 102 -11.24 4.04 -17.61
N THR A 103 -12.07 3.89 -16.57
CA THR A 103 -13.53 3.97 -16.70
C THR A 103 -14.07 5.40 -16.66
N VAL A 104 -13.23 6.37 -16.32
CA VAL A 104 -13.58 7.78 -16.22
C VAL A 104 -12.79 8.64 -17.20
N ASP A 105 -13.36 9.74 -17.65
CA ASP A 105 -12.71 10.68 -18.56
C ASP A 105 -11.86 11.69 -17.77
N TRP A 106 -10.60 11.34 -17.53
CA TRP A 106 -9.63 12.20 -16.84
C TRP A 106 -9.30 13.46 -17.63
N LEU A 107 -9.07 14.56 -16.92
CA LEU A 107 -8.45 15.74 -17.49
C LEU A 107 -7.05 15.41 -18.05
N GLU A 108 -6.66 16.09 -19.13
CA GLU A 108 -5.37 15.83 -19.78
C GLU A 108 -4.16 15.98 -18.85
N PRO A 109 -4.09 16.98 -17.93
CA PRO A 109 -2.96 17.12 -17.02
C PRO A 109 -2.82 15.98 -16.00
N ASP A 110 -3.88 15.24 -15.69
CA ASP A 110 -3.84 14.13 -14.72
C ASP A 110 -3.34 12.83 -15.35
N ARG A 111 -3.57 12.64 -16.66
CA ARG A 111 -3.27 11.41 -17.37
C ARG A 111 -1.81 10.93 -17.26
N PRO A 112 -0.79 11.79 -17.29
CA PRO A 112 0.60 11.37 -17.14
C PRO A 112 0.92 10.66 -15.83
N PHE A 113 0.16 10.93 -14.76
CA PHE A 113 0.37 10.32 -13.45
C PHE A 113 -0.34 8.97 -13.28
N LEU A 114 -1.32 8.63 -14.14
CA LEU A 114 -2.12 7.41 -13.99
C LEU A 114 -1.31 6.11 -14.03
N PRO A 115 -0.26 5.95 -14.86
CA PRO A 115 0.54 4.72 -14.85
C PRO A 115 1.24 4.48 -13.52
N GLU A 116 1.90 5.50 -12.94
CA GLU A 116 2.56 5.41 -11.65
C GLU A 116 1.55 5.23 -10.52
N LEU A 117 0.43 5.95 -10.58
CA LEU A 117 -0.67 5.79 -9.62
C LEU A 117 -1.25 4.37 -9.65
N ARG A 118 -1.49 3.80 -10.84
CA ARG A 118 -1.93 2.41 -10.99
C ARG A 118 -0.97 1.45 -10.33
N PHE A 119 0.31 1.59 -10.62
CA PHE A 119 1.37 0.79 -10.00
C PHE A 119 1.32 0.90 -8.47
N ALA A 120 1.26 2.12 -7.93
CA ALA A 120 1.17 2.35 -6.48
C ALA A 120 -0.07 1.71 -5.85
N LEU A 121 -1.24 1.82 -6.51
CA LEU A 121 -2.50 1.22 -6.03
C LEU A 121 -2.47 -0.32 -6.08
N GLU A 122 -1.91 -0.91 -7.13
CA GLU A 122 -1.77 -2.37 -7.26
C GLU A 122 -0.86 -2.93 -6.18
N HIS A 123 0.25 -2.23 -5.89
CA HIS A 123 1.16 -2.60 -4.83
C HIS A 123 0.53 -2.36 -3.45
N ALA A 124 -0.12 -1.22 -3.22
CA ALA A 124 -0.87 -0.98 -1.99
C ALA A 124 -2.01 -2.00 -1.79
N ALA A 125 -2.71 -2.41 -2.85
CA ALA A 125 -3.74 -3.45 -2.79
C ALA A 125 -3.14 -4.84 -2.60
N SER A 126 -1.96 -5.10 -3.13
CA SER A 126 -1.19 -6.33 -2.84
C SER A 126 -0.75 -6.36 -1.38
N LEU A 127 -0.29 -5.22 -0.86
CA LEU A 127 0.08 -5.03 0.54
C LEU A 127 -1.13 -5.18 1.48
N ALA A 128 -2.29 -4.64 1.10
CA ALA A 128 -3.54 -4.77 1.86
C ALA A 128 -4.17 -6.18 1.75
N ARG A 129 -3.93 -6.89 0.63
CA ARG A 129 -4.37 -8.28 0.43
C ARG A 129 -3.37 -9.31 0.91
N GLY A 130 -2.08 -8.99 0.87
CA GLY A 130 -1.00 -9.69 1.56
C GLY A 130 -1.09 -9.41 3.06
N GLY A 131 -2.33 -9.41 3.54
CA GLY A 131 -2.78 -9.19 4.87
C GLY A 131 -1.88 -9.83 5.91
N ASN A 132 -1.99 -9.64 7.07
CA ASN A 132 -1.68 -10.39 8.30
C ASN A 132 -0.55 -11.47 8.26
N GLY A 133 0.29 -11.50 7.24
CA GLY A 133 1.52 -12.27 7.19
C GLY A 133 2.65 -11.45 7.78
N THR A 134 3.12 -11.85 8.94
CA THR A 134 4.37 -11.35 9.49
C THR A 134 5.49 -11.70 8.49
N ARG A 135 6.11 -10.69 7.89
CA ARG A 135 7.29 -10.86 7.04
C ARG A 135 8.52 -11.00 7.89
N ARG A 136 9.53 -11.63 7.34
CA ARG A 136 10.78 -11.92 8.04
C ARG A 136 11.93 -11.34 7.23
N VAL A 137 12.51 -10.24 7.70
CA VAL A 137 13.79 -9.74 7.19
C VAL A 137 14.90 -10.49 7.92
N ILE A 138 15.68 -11.27 7.19
CA ILE A 138 16.74 -12.10 7.76
C ILE A 138 18.07 -11.37 7.55
N VAL A 139 18.81 -11.18 8.64
CA VAL A 139 20.15 -10.60 8.66
C VAL A 139 21.09 -11.42 9.53
N PHE A 140 22.40 -11.30 9.34
CA PHE A 140 23.37 -12.12 10.03
C PHE A 140 23.88 -11.52 11.35
N ASP A 141 23.77 -10.19 11.51
CA ASP A 141 24.27 -9.48 12.67
C ASP A 141 23.12 -8.96 13.55
N GLU A 142 23.31 -8.99 14.88
CA GLU A 142 22.29 -8.52 15.84
C GLU A 142 22.11 -7.01 15.79
N ASP A 143 23.18 -6.26 15.57
CA ASP A 143 23.12 -4.81 15.50
C ASP A 143 22.38 -4.36 14.23
N ASP A 144 22.56 -5.08 13.12
CA ASP A 144 21.81 -4.89 11.87
C ASP A 144 20.33 -5.19 12.06
N ALA A 145 19.99 -6.30 12.73
CA ALA A 145 18.60 -6.63 13.04
C ALA A 145 17.91 -5.53 13.87
N ARG A 146 18.60 -4.97 14.84
CA ARG A 146 18.10 -3.86 15.65
C ARG A 146 17.97 -2.56 14.86
N ALA A 147 18.90 -2.29 13.92
CA ALA A 147 18.82 -1.14 13.04
C ALA A 147 17.61 -1.23 12.10
N VAL A 148 17.35 -2.40 11.52
CA VAL A 148 16.14 -2.69 10.73
C VAL A 148 14.87 -2.49 11.56
N GLU A 149 14.83 -3.05 12.79
CA GLU A 149 13.68 -2.87 13.70
C GLU A 149 13.42 -1.39 13.99
N GLN A 150 14.46 -0.62 14.33
CA GLN A 150 14.32 0.81 14.64
C GLN A 150 13.82 1.60 13.42
N ARG A 151 14.33 1.28 12.23
CA ARG A 151 13.90 1.93 10.99
C ARG A 151 12.45 1.66 10.71
N LEU A 152 12.02 0.39 10.75
CA LEU A 152 10.63 -0.01 10.54
C LEU A 152 9.68 0.66 11.52
N ARG A 153 10.03 0.68 12.81
CA ARG A 153 9.23 1.36 13.83
C ARG A 153 9.19 2.88 13.65
N GLY A 154 10.31 3.47 13.20
CA GLY A 154 10.39 4.89 12.85
C GLY A 154 9.48 5.26 11.68
N ASP A 155 9.27 4.35 10.75
CA ASP A 155 8.40 4.48 9.59
C ASP A 155 6.93 4.09 9.90
N GLY A 156 6.64 3.69 11.17
CA GLY A 156 5.28 3.42 11.66
C GLY A 156 4.80 1.97 11.51
N PHE A 157 5.70 1.03 11.22
CA PHE A 157 5.40 -0.39 11.14
C PHE A 157 5.66 -1.11 12.46
N ASP A 158 4.97 -2.22 12.71
CA ASP A 158 5.32 -3.13 13.78
C ASP A 158 6.57 -3.93 13.38
N ALA A 159 7.52 -4.07 14.31
CA ALA A 159 8.72 -4.84 14.10
C ALA A 159 9.21 -5.48 15.40
N GLU A 160 9.70 -6.72 15.34
CA GLU A 160 10.24 -7.48 16.46
C GLU A 160 11.44 -8.30 16.02
N VAL A 161 12.57 -8.15 16.72
CA VAL A 161 13.76 -8.95 16.48
C VAL A 161 13.65 -10.30 17.18
N VAL A 162 13.80 -11.38 16.43
CA VAL A 162 13.84 -12.75 16.96
C VAL A 162 15.10 -13.47 16.47
N ARG A 163 15.66 -14.34 17.29
CA ARG A 163 16.79 -15.19 16.87
C ARG A 163 16.25 -16.46 16.22
N GLU A 164 16.68 -16.73 14.98
CA GLU A 164 16.34 -17.96 14.29
C GLU A 164 17.02 -19.16 14.93
N ARG A 165 16.28 -20.27 15.09
CA ARG A 165 16.83 -21.56 15.48
C ARG A 165 16.63 -22.56 14.36
N LEU A 166 17.68 -22.90 13.65
CA LEU A 166 17.65 -23.99 12.69
C LEU A 166 17.59 -25.33 13.43
N GLN A 167 16.65 -26.21 13.04
CA GLN A 167 16.49 -27.52 13.65
C GLN A 167 17.70 -28.41 13.27
N GLY A 168 18.56 -28.71 14.25
CA GLY A 168 19.58 -29.77 14.13
C GLY A 168 21.02 -29.37 14.33
N GLU A 169 21.34 -28.12 14.66
CA GLU A 169 22.70 -27.69 14.95
C GLU A 169 22.82 -27.22 16.40
N ASP A 170 23.86 -27.77 17.11
CA ASP A 170 24.07 -27.50 18.54
C ASP A 170 24.94 -26.25 18.85
N ASP A 171 25.37 -25.50 17.82
CA ASP A 171 26.21 -24.32 17.98
C ASP A 171 25.42 -23.04 17.75
N ASP A 172 25.19 -22.28 18.83
CA ASP A 172 24.41 -21.04 18.91
C ASP A 172 25.06 -19.82 18.21
N GLU A 173 26.26 -19.92 17.64
CA GLU A 173 27.04 -18.76 17.21
C GLU A 173 26.75 -18.31 15.74
N ASP A 174 26.18 -19.17 14.89
CA ASP A 174 25.98 -18.89 13.46
C ASP A 174 24.50 -18.76 13.02
N HIS A 175 23.56 -18.61 13.95
CA HIS A 175 22.15 -18.47 13.59
C HIS A 175 21.81 -17.02 13.21
N PRO A 176 21.18 -16.80 12.03
CA PRO A 176 20.77 -15.48 11.62
C PRO A 176 19.68 -14.90 12.52
N TRP A 177 19.49 -13.59 12.42
CA TRP A 177 18.44 -12.85 13.08
C TRP A 177 17.30 -12.60 12.12
N ALA A 178 16.05 -12.72 12.58
CA ALA A 178 14.88 -12.35 11.83
C ALA A 178 14.22 -11.12 12.46
N VAL A 179 13.87 -10.15 11.64
CA VAL A 179 13.00 -9.05 12.04
C VAL A 179 11.61 -9.35 11.49
N LEU A 180 10.70 -9.67 12.40
CA LEU A 180 9.29 -9.90 12.08
C LEU A 180 8.62 -8.54 11.93
N THR A 181 7.91 -8.30 10.81
CA THR A 181 7.27 -7.01 10.56
C THR A 181 5.98 -7.15 9.75
N ASP A 182 5.07 -6.22 9.94
CA ASP A 182 3.89 -6.00 9.09
C ASP A 182 4.18 -5.04 7.92
N ALA A 183 5.42 -4.55 7.82
CA ALA A 183 5.85 -3.67 6.74
C ALA A 183 5.62 -4.30 5.36
N PRO A 184 5.33 -3.49 4.35
CA PRO A 184 5.22 -3.94 2.96
C PRO A 184 6.46 -4.71 2.48
N SER A 185 6.26 -5.74 1.62
CA SER A 185 7.37 -6.53 1.06
C SER A 185 8.44 -5.65 0.43
N LEU A 186 8.06 -4.61 -0.30
CA LEU A 186 9.01 -3.69 -0.91
C LEU A 186 9.87 -2.95 0.13
N VAL A 187 9.26 -2.51 1.24
CA VAL A 187 10.00 -1.83 2.33
C VAL A 187 10.93 -2.82 3.02
N ALA A 188 10.43 -4.02 3.29
CA ALA A 188 11.20 -5.09 3.91
C ALA A 188 12.35 -5.57 3.00
N ASP A 189 12.13 -5.66 1.69
CA ASP A 189 13.11 -6.06 0.68
C ASP A 189 14.24 -5.04 0.53
N VAL A 190 13.88 -3.75 0.46
CA VAL A 190 14.88 -2.66 0.43
C VAL A 190 15.75 -2.65 1.68
N LEU A 191 15.14 -2.89 2.86
CA LEU A 191 15.91 -2.97 4.10
C LEU A 191 16.77 -4.24 4.17
N ALA A 192 16.25 -5.36 3.67
CA ALA A 192 17.04 -6.58 3.55
C ALA A 192 18.29 -6.35 2.68
N ASP A 193 18.14 -5.73 1.51
CA ASP A 193 19.26 -5.40 0.62
C ASP A 193 20.25 -4.40 1.26
N GLU A 194 19.76 -3.40 2.01
CA GLU A 194 20.61 -2.40 2.69
C GLU A 194 21.51 -3.02 3.76
N PHE A 195 21.06 -4.11 4.39
CA PHE A 195 21.76 -4.79 5.49
C PHE A 195 22.32 -6.18 5.10
N ASP A 196 22.60 -6.41 3.80
CA ASP A 196 23.13 -7.68 3.26
C ASP A 196 22.33 -8.93 3.69
N GLY A 197 21.03 -8.76 3.86
CA GLY A 197 20.08 -9.78 4.26
C GLY A 197 19.17 -10.24 3.11
N TRP A 198 18.08 -10.91 3.44
CA TRP A 198 17.04 -11.28 2.48
C TRP A 198 15.66 -11.28 3.14
N LEU A 199 14.63 -11.13 2.31
CA LEU A 199 13.23 -11.25 2.73
C LEU A 199 12.82 -12.73 2.64
N ASP A 200 12.38 -13.30 3.78
CA ASP A 200 11.76 -14.62 3.84
C ASP A 200 10.24 -14.45 3.96
N GLU A 201 9.54 -14.73 2.89
CA GLU A 201 8.07 -14.78 2.85
C GLU A 201 7.65 -16.24 2.99
N GLU A 202 7.04 -16.59 4.13
CA GLU A 202 6.37 -17.89 4.21
C GLU A 202 5.34 -17.98 3.08
N PRO A 203 5.40 -19.01 2.23
CA PRO A 203 4.39 -19.20 1.20
C PRO A 203 3.04 -19.32 1.92
N GLU A 204 2.10 -18.46 1.55
CA GLU A 204 0.74 -18.44 2.06
C GLU A 204 0.18 -19.86 2.05
N GLN A 205 0.05 -20.48 3.23
CA GLN A 205 -0.62 -21.77 3.32
C GLN A 205 -2.05 -21.55 2.85
N PRO A 206 -2.49 -22.20 1.76
CA PRO A 206 -3.85 -22.05 1.30
C PRO A 206 -4.77 -22.35 2.48
N ALA A 207 -5.65 -21.40 2.80
CA ALA A 207 -6.63 -21.56 3.88
C ALA A 207 -7.21 -22.97 3.82
N PRO A 208 -7.27 -23.70 4.94
CA PRO A 208 -7.78 -25.06 4.92
C PRO A 208 -9.17 -24.99 4.28
N ARG A 209 -9.30 -25.56 3.09
CA ARG A 209 -10.60 -25.70 2.44
C ARG A 209 -11.47 -26.37 3.47
N ALA A 210 -12.58 -25.71 3.84
CA ALA A 210 -13.58 -26.31 4.70
C ALA A 210 -13.91 -27.67 4.10
N GLY A 211 -13.29 -28.71 4.63
CA GLY A 211 -13.45 -30.07 4.16
C GLY A 211 -14.90 -30.45 4.39
N SER A 212 -15.56 -30.88 3.34
CA SER A 212 -16.78 -31.63 3.51
C SER A 212 -16.52 -32.67 4.59
N PRO A 213 -17.46 -32.92 5.51
CA PRO A 213 -17.28 -33.90 6.57
C PRO A 213 -16.81 -35.22 5.96
N LEU A 214 -15.66 -35.69 6.40
CA LEU A 214 -15.18 -37.04 6.01
C LEU A 214 -16.27 -38.05 6.44
N ASP A 215 -16.86 -38.71 5.45
CA ASP A 215 -17.80 -39.79 5.67
C ASP A 215 -17.00 -40.98 6.20
N LEU A 216 -16.80 -40.99 7.52
CA LEU A 216 -16.13 -42.09 8.22
C LEU A 216 -17.11 -43.27 8.34
N PRO A 217 -16.74 -44.51 7.94
CA PRO A 217 -17.59 -45.67 8.09
C PRO A 217 -17.94 -45.87 9.56
N THR A 218 -19.24 -45.90 9.85
CA THR A 218 -19.81 -46.04 11.21
C THR A 218 -19.71 -47.45 11.82
N ALA A 219 -19.03 -48.40 11.15
CA ALA A 219 -18.82 -49.72 11.69
C ALA A 219 -17.43 -50.30 11.38
N PRO A 220 -16.77 -50.97 12.34
CA PRO A 220 -15.47 -51.58 12.11
C PRO A 220 -15.54 -52.74 11.15
N ARG A 221 -14.77 -52.72 10.05
CA ARG A 221 -14.61 -53.85 9.15
C ARG A 221 -13.77 -54.94 9.82
N ARG A 222 -14.37 -56.13 10.01
CA ARG A 222 -13.69 -57.33 10.51
C ARG A 222 -12.71 -57.84 9.44
N ILE A 223 -11.42 -57.80 9.73
CA ILE A 223 -10.38 -58.42 8.90
C ILE A 223 -10.42 -59.90 9.19
N LYS A 224 -10.80 -60.73 8.22
CA LYS A 224 -10.65 -62.19 8.30
C LYS A 224 -9.16 -62.51 8.14
N ARG A 225 -8.54 -63.07 9.17
CA ARG A 225 -7.27 -63.77 9.02
C ARG A 225 -7.52 -65.04 8.25
N THR A 226 -6.81 -65.23 7.14
CA THR A 226 -6.71 -66.48 6.42
C THR A 226 -5.51 -67.20 7.00
N ASP A 227 -5.71 -68.26 7.75
CA ASP A 227 -4.69 -69.20 8.14
C ASP A 227 -4.39 -70.13 6.94
N ALA A 228 -3.14 -70.24 6.55
CA ALA A 228 -2.51 -71.35 5.86
C ALA A 228 -1.00 -71.27 6.04
#